data_2a2152f7247628e492d8dada6d16b187
#
_entry.id   2a2152f7247628e492d8dada6d16b187
#
_cell.length_a   1.000
_cell.length_b   1.000
_cell.length_c   1.000
_cell.angle_alpha   90.00
_cell.angle_beta   90.00
_cell.angle_gamma   90.00
#
_symmetry.space_group_name_H-M   'P 1'
#
loop_
_entity.id
_entity.type
_entity.pdbx_description
1 polymer ?
#
loop_
_entity_poly.entity_id
_entity_poly.type
_entity_poly.pdbx_seq_one_letter_code
_entity_poly.pdbx_strand_id
1 'polypeptide(L)'
;MFKIFVSKSFFDIRTLSSITAITAFSLLTGCQTLTTSNMTQTPADMSASNPLTARMPAIDRQGRIAYVEEQGAGAAKISTLYSIRPDGSDRQLIDQLNGYIYAPAWSADGQMLVYSKQVARQSPKIYIYDRNSNTQNLIVNTEGSNLSASFSPDGQKLLYSSTVGGNADIYEMRLSDGHTKQLTTLASTEVQPSYASDGQSFVYTSDKVRAGRPSIYRYNFAIGKATLIPTAGYAASPQLSLDGQYLAYLNGRKAAVMILATGQVINLAETGLDEPARLSPSAQYAVYPTKLPQVSGQNGSSLVIHSLAGHSSYAISSKTGGVVRSPIWGR
;
A
#
# COMPACT_ATOMS: atom_id res chain seq x y z
N MET A 1 15.57 -5.67 19.94
CA MET A 1 15.22 -6.33 18.67
C MET A 1 13.85 -5.82 18.27
N PHE A 2 13.79 -4.71 17.54
CA PHE A 2 12.55 -4.01 17.23
C PHE A 2 11.92 -4.60 15.98
N LYS A 3 10.75 -5.24 16.13
CA LYS A 3 9.88 -5.58 15.00
C LYS A 3 9.10 -4.33 14.63
N ILE A 4 9.60 -3.57 13.66
CA ILE A 4 8.80 -2.57 12.96
C ILE A 4 7.64 -3.35 12.31
N PHE A 5 6.39 -2.90 12.49
CA PHE A 5 5.20 -3.44 11.80
C PHE A 5 5.28 -3.16 10.28
N VAL A 6 6.25 -3.74 9.63
CA VAL A 6 6.23 -4.04 8.22
C VAL A 6 5.71 -5.47 8.16
N SER A 7 4.70 -5.74 7.37
CA SER A 7 3.97 -7.02 7.28
C SER A 7 4.83 -8.24 7.62
N LYS A 8 4.27 -9.23 8.31
CA LYS A 8 4.92 -10.48 8.76
C LYS A 8 5.63 -11.31 7.66
N SER A 9 5.72 -10.80 6.44
CA SER A 9 6.44 -11.45 5.34
C SER A 9 7.97 -11.29 5.39
N PHE A 10 8.52 -10.70 6.46
CA PHE A 10 9.96 -10.59 6.66
C PHE A 10 10.42 -11.48 7.84
N PHE A 11 11.15 -12.53 7.47
CA PHE A 11 11.91 -13.47 8.28
C PHE A 11 11.16 -14.62 8.95
N ASP A 12 11.03 -15.72 8.17
CA ASP A 12 11.17 -17.05 8.75
C ASP A 12 12.35 -17.76 8.04
N ILE A 13 13.51 -17.74 8.70
CA ILE A 13 14.65 -18.61 8.41
C ILE A 13 14.73 -19.59 9.56
N ARG A 14 14.21 -20.79 9.35
CA ARG A 14 14.59 -22.10 9.93
C ARG A 14 13.62 -23.13 9.35
N THR A 15 14.00 -24.14 8.75
CA THR A 15 14.96 -25.23 8.78
C THR A 15 14.60 -26.22 7.68
N LEU A 16 15.58 -26.71 6.97
CA LEU A 16 15.51 -27.92 6.17
C LEU A 16 15.20 -29.13 7.07
N SER A 17 14.36 -30.04 6.61
CA SER A 17 14.77 -31.45 6.49
C SER A 17 13.67 -32.33 5.88
N SER A 18 14.10 -33.07 4.87
CA SER A 18 13.80 -34.48 4.48
C SER A 18 12.37 -34.86 4.12
N ILE A 19 12.15 -35.11 2.84
CA ILE A 19 12.05 -36.39 2.11
C ILE A 19 11.00 -37.39 2.70
N THR A 20 9.97 -37.69 1.95
CA THR A 20 9.70 -39.04 1.47
C THR A 20 8.62 -39.06 0.38
N ALA A 21 8.95 -39.67 -0.72
CA ALA A 21 8.08 -40.03 -1.81
C ALA A 21 7.24 -41.28 -1.43
N ILE A 22 5.99 -41.32 -1.84
CA ILE A 22 5.31 -42.61 -2.14
C ILE A 22 4.42 -42.40 -3.36
N THR A 23 4.62 -43.31 -4.24
CA THR A 23 4.05 -43.57 -5.54
C THR A 23 2.61 -44.12 -5.50
N ALA A 24 1.87 -43.80 -6.55
CA ALA A 24 1.22 -44.73 -7.50
C ALA A 24 -0.28 -45.03 -7.42
N PHE A 25 -0.80 -45.13 -8.62
CA PHE A 25 -1.92 -45.88 -9.18
C PHE A 25 -3.31 -45.24 -9.10
N SER A 26 -4.09 -45.21 -10.11
CA SER A 26 -4.19 -45.52 -11.54
C SER A 26 -5.65 -45.41 -11.96
N LEU A 27 -5.88 -44.96 -13.21
CA LEU A 27 -6.90 -45.37 -14.18
C LEU A 27 -8.40 -45.20 -13.87
N LEU A 28 -9.10 -44.39 -14.70
CA LEU A 28 -9.99 -44.88 -15.75
C LEU A 28 -10.67 -43.76 -16.52
N THR A 29 -10.37 -43.69 -17.77
CA THR A 29 -11.16 -43.47 -18.99
C THR A 29 -12.50 -42.74 -18.92
N GLY A 30 -12.56 -41.64 -19.65
CA GLY A 30 -13.78 -41.00 -20.14
C GLY A 30 -13.44 -40.07 -21.30
N CYS A 31 -13.41 -40.64 -22.51
CA CYS A 31 -13.18 -39.90 -23.77
C CYS A 31 -14.42 -39.09 -24.11
N GLN A 32 -14.34 -37.79 -24.12
CA GLN A 32 -15.23 -36.91 -24.90
C GLN A 32 -14.37 -35.95 -25.68
N THR A 33 -14.39 -36.15 -26.99
CA THR A 33 -13.83 -35.26 -28.02
C THR A 33 -14.57 -33.95 -28.01
N LEU A 34 -13.90 -32.89 -27.56
CA LEU A 34 -14.28 -31.52 -27.86
C LEU A 34 -13.30 -30.97 -28.87
N THR A 35 -13.84 -30.58 -30.00
CA THR A 35 -13.17 -29.96 -31.13
C THR A 35 -12.42 -28.72 -30.71
N THR A 36 -11.11 -28.74 -30.88
CA THR A 36 -10.22 -27.58 -30.74
C THR A 36 -10.44 -26.66 -31.93
N SER A 37 -11.17 -25.58 -31.76
CA SER A 37 -11.02 -24.41 -32.61
C SER A 37 -9.78 -23.65 -32.14
N ASN A 38 -8.71 -23.75 -32.91
CA ASN A 38 -7.52 -22.92 -32.81
C ASN A 38 -7.89 -21.45 -33.02
N MET A 39 -8.07 -20.69 -31.93
CA MET A 39 -7.95 -19.24 -31.99
C MET A 39 -6.54 -18.89 -31.56
N THR A 40 -5.65 -18.70 -32.52
CA THR A 40 -4.44 -17.91 -32.39
C THR A 40 -4.88 -16.48 -32.14
N GLN A 41 -5.04 -16.10 -30.89
CA GLN A 41 -5.11 -14.68 -30.52
C GLN A 41 -3.68 -14.13 -30.55
N THR A 42 -3.38 -13.37 -31.59
CA THR A 42 -2.36 -12.32 -31.58
C THR A 42 -2.57 -11.43 -30.36
N PRO A 43 -1.49 -10.88 -29.71
CA PRO A 43 -1.65 -9.88 -28.67
C PRO A 43 -2.31 -8.65 -29.29
N ALA A 44 -3.63 -8.60 -29.23
CA ALA A 44 -4.37 -7.42 -29.59
C ALA A 44 -4.07 -6.33 -28.58
N ASP A 45 -3.64 -5.21 -29.11
CA ASP A 45 -3.57 -3.90 -28.51
C ASP A 45 -4.71 -3.71 -27.47
N MET A 46 -4.35 -3.70 -26.16
CA MET A 46 -5.33 -3.55 -25.07
C MET A 46 -5.73 -2.08 -24.90
N SER A 47 -6.22 -1.45 -25.95
CA SER A 47 -6.81 -0.11 -25.90
C SER A 47 -8.34 -0.11 -25.76
N ALA A 48 -8.96 -1.26 -25.53
CA ALA A 48 -10.36 -1.31 -25.16
C ALA A 48 -10.48 -0.85 -23.69
N SER A 49 -10.99 0.36 -23.46
CA SER A 49 -11.25 0.92 -22.12
C SER A 49 -12.07 -0.09 -21.31
N ASN A 50 -11.51 -0.54 -20.18
CA ASN A 50 -12.21 -1.43 -19.27
C ASN A 50 -13.57 -0.80 -18.90
N PRO A 51 -14.71 -1.54 -18.99
CA PRO A 51 -16.04 -1.00 -18.71
C PRO A 51 -16.19 -0.34 -17.34
N LEU A 52 -15.38 -0.77 -16.36
CA LEU A 52 -15.34 -0.16 -15.03
C LEU A 52 -14.70 1.22 -15.06
N THR A 53 -13.59 1.40 -15.78
CA THR A 53 -12.90 2.69 -15.86
C THR A 53 -13.74 3.73 -16.60
N ALA A 54 -14.54 3.32 -17.58
CA ALA A 54 -15.47 4.22 -18.26
C ALA A 54 -16.54 4.82 -17.33
N ARG A 55 -16.89 4.13 -16.24
CA ARG A 55 -17.86 4.58 -15.23
C ARG A 55 -17.27 5.36 -14.08
N MET A 56 -15.95 5.42 -13.98
CA MET A 56 -15.28 6.16 -12.91
C MET A 56 -15.52 7.67 -13.03
N PRO A 57 -15.66 8.39 -11.89
CA PRO A 57 -15.60 9.83 -11.87
C PRO A 57 -14.32 10.35 -12.53
N ALA A 58 -14.39 11.53 -13.14
CA ALA A 58 -13.23 12.13 -13.81
C ALA A 58 -12.00 12.25 -12.89
N ILE A 59 -12.22 12.62 -11.64
CA ILE A 59 -11.15 12.74 -10.62
C ILE A 59 -10.41 11.41 -10.40
N ASP A 60 -11.09 10.27 -10.41
CA ASP A 60 -10.45 8.96 -10.25
C ASP A 60 -9.76 8.54 -11.55
N ARG A 61 -10.45 8.70 -12.68
CA ARG A 61 -9.96 8.29 -14.01
C ARG A 61 -8.71 9.06 -14.45
N GLN A 62 -8.62 10.34 -14.09
CA GLN A 62 -7.46 11.20 -14.39
C GLN A 62 -6.33 11.02 -13.39
N GLY A 63 -6.61 10.43 -12.23
CA GLY A 63 -5.64 10.14 -11.19
C GLY A 63 -4.62 9.08 -11.60
N ARG A 64 -3.66 8.85 -10.72
CA ARG A 64 -2.61 7.83 -10.90
C ARG A 64 -2.49 6.95 -9.66
N ILE A 65 -2.19 5.68 -9.90
CA ILE A 65 -1.88 4.72 -8.85
C ILE A 65 -0.36 4.53 -8.85
N ALA A 66 0.31 4.91 -7.74
CA ALA A 66 1.69 4.51 -7.52
C ALA A 66 1.73 3.17 -6.78
N TYR A 67 2.71 2.32 -7.11
CA TYR A 67 2.87 1.00 -6.49
C TYR A 67 4.29 0.48 -6.66
N VAL A 68 4.68 -0.48 -5.84
CA VAL A 68 5.99 -1.11 -5.88
C VAL A 68 5.87 -2.52 -6.46
N GLU A 69 6.78 -2.90 -7.36
CA GLU A 69 7.00 -4.29 -7.74
C GLU A 69 8.31 -4.80 -7.15
N GLU A 70 8.26 -5.94 -6.48
CA GLU A 70 9.41 -6.58 -5.86
C GLU A 70 9.78 -7.86 -6.57
N GLN A 71 11.05 -8.00 -6.94
CA GLN A 71 11.63 -9.22 -7.53
C GLN A 71 12.82 -9.69 -6.69
N GLY A 72 13.13 -10.99 -6.79
CA GLY A 72 14.26 -11.58 -6.06
C GLY A 72 14.04 -11.64 -4.56
N ALA A 73 15.08 -12.00 -3.83
CA ALA A 73 15.08 -12.14 -2.39
C ALA A 73 16.47 -11.81 -1.78
N GLY A 74 16.48 -11.40 -0.51
CA GLY A 74 17.72 -11.10 0.20
C GLY A 74 18.54 -10.00 -0.47
N ALA A 75 19.83 -10.26 -0.71
CA ALA A 75 20.73 -9.30 -1.36
C ALA A 75 20.43 -9.05 -2.83
N ALA A 76 19.69 -9.95 -3.48
CA ALA A 76 19.27 -9.81 -4.88
C ALA A 76 17.87 -9.19 -5.03
N LYS A 77 17.31 -8.64 -3.95
CA LYS A 77 16.02 -7.94 -3.99
C LYS A 77 16.11 -6.67 -4.82
N ILE A 78 15.24 -6.59 -5.81
CA ILE A 78 15.02 -5.38 -6.61
C ILE A 78 13.62 -4.88 -6.32
N SER A 79 13.50 -3.62 -5.95
CA SER A 79 12.23 -2.92 -5.84
C SER A 79 12.12 -1.84 -6.91
N THR A 80 11.00 -1.81 -7.60
CA THR A 80 10.70 -0.85 -8.66
C THR A 80 9.41 -0.11 -8.34
N LEU A 81 9.49 1.21 -8.25
CA LEU A 81 8.35 2.08 -8.04
C LEU A 81 7.81 2.55 -9.39
N TYR A 82 6.55 2.24 -9.63
CA TYR A 82 5.82 2.65 -10.83
C TYR A 82 4.67 3.58 -10.46
N SER A 83 4.23 4.36 -11.44
CA SER A 83 2.89 4.93 -11.47
C SER A 83 2.17 4.49 -12.74
N ILE A 84 0.84 4.36 -12.66
CA ILE A 84 -0.01 3.86 -13.74
C ILE A 84 -1.36 4.57 -13.71
N ARG A 85 -2.04 4.71 -14.85
CA ARG A 85 -3.45 5.12 -14.87
C ARG A 85 -4.35 4.00 -14.35
N PRO A 86 -5.53 4.32 -13.81
CA PRO A 86 -6.44 3.29 -13.31
C PRO A 86 -6.88 2.26 -14.36
N ASP A 87 -6.88 2.62 -15.63
CA ASP A 87 -7.20 1.71 -16.75
C ASP A 87 -6.04 0.76 -17.12
N GLY A 88 -4.90 0.86 -16.43
CA GLY A 88 -3.71 0.08 -16.73
C GLY A 88 -2.79 0.68 -17.78
N SER A 89 -3.15 1.80 -18.38
CA SER A 89 -2.34 2.52 -19.35
C SER A 89 -1.29 3.44 -18.71
N ASP A 90 -0.41 3.99 -19.52
CA ASP A 90 0.59 5.01 -19.17
C ASP A 90 1.39 4.65 -17.91
N ARG A 91 1.96 3.43 -17.88
CA ARG A 91 2.85 2.99 -16.80
C ARG A 91 4.19 3.69 -16.90
N GLN A 92 4.56 4.41 -15.87
CA GLN A 92 5.80 5.18 -15.78
C GLN A 92 6.70 4.62 -14.67
N LEU A 93 7.99 4.45 -14.98
CA LEU A 93 9.01 4.13 -14.00
C LEU A 93 9.36 5.42 -13.22
N ILE A 94 9.28 5.37 -11.89
CA ILE A 94 9.66 6.47 -11.01
C ILE A 94 11.04 6.20 -10.41
N ASP A 95 11.25 5.02 -9.84
CA ASP A 95 12.51 4.66 -9.17
C ASP A 95 12.74 3.16 -9.19
N GLN A 96 14.00 2.76 -9.16
CA GLN A 96 14.40 1.35 -9.05
C GLN A 96 15.71 1.23 -8.29
N LEU A 97 15.80 0.27 -7.37
CA LEU A 97 17.04 0.00 -6.65
C LEU A 97 17.18 -1.46 -6.22
N ASN A 98 18.43 -1.85 -5.93
CA ASN A 98 18.73 -3.07 -5.21
C ASN A 98 18.49 -2.83 -3.72
N GLY A 99 17.34 -3.29 -3.22
CA GLY A 99 16.86 -3.03 -1.86
C GLY A 99 15.36 -2.95 -1.79
N TYR A 100 14.87 -2.05 -0.95
CA TYR A 100 13.44 -1.94 -0.70
C TYR A 100 12.93 -0.52 -0.91
N ILE A 101 11.75 -0.40 -1.53
CA ILE A 101 10.93 0.80 -1.58
C ILE A 101 9.65 0.52 -0.78
N TYR A 102 9.23 1.49 0.04
CA TYR A 102 8.08 1.35 0.93
C TYR A 102 7.14 2.53 0.85
N ALA A 103 5.86 2.24 1.05
CA ALA A 103 4.81 3.18 1.44
C ALA A 103 4.82 4.50 0.65
N PRO A 104 4.66 4.47 -0.68
CA PRO A 104 4.49 5.70 -1.46
C PRO A 104 3.21 6.43 -1.05
N ALA A 105 3.21 7.77 -1.10
CA ALA A 105 2.05 8.61 -0.88
C ALA A 105 2.09 9.86 -1.76
N TRP A 106 0.99 10.17 -2.45
CA TRP A 106 0.85 11.35 -3.30
C TRP A 106 0.61 12.62 -2.48
N SER A 107 1.11 13.75 -2.97
CA SER A 107 0.62 15.07 -2.56
C SER A 107 -0.83 15.27 -3.04
N ALA A 108 -1.55 16.19 -2.42
CA ALA A 108 -2.97 16.42 -2.71
C ALA A 108 -3.24 16.85 -4.17
N ASP A 109 -2.29 17.51 -4.80
CA ASP A 109 -2.33 17.93 -6.21
C ASP A 109 -1.81 16.84 -7.19
N GLY A 110 -1.28 15.72 -6.66
CA GLY A 110 -0.72 14.63 -7.46
C GLY A 110 0.60 14.97 -8.18
N GLN A 111 1.27 16.07 -7.82
CA GLN A 111 2.54 16.47 -8.45
C GLN A 111 3.76 15.87 -7.77
N MET A 112 3.68 15.59 -6.47
CA MET A 112 4.77 14.99 -5.72
C MET A 112 4.39 13.62 -5.18
N LEU A 113 5.39 12.72 -5.09
CA LEU A 113 5.24 11.40 -4.46
C LEU A 113 6.33 11.26 -3.41
N VAL A 114 5.93 11.09 -2.14
CA VAL A 114 6.86 10.74 -1.06
C VAL A 114 6.92 9.22 -0.90
N TYR A 115 8.09 8.68 -0.63
CA TYR A 115 8.29 7.25 -0.38
C TYR A 115 9.57 7.01 0.42
N SER A 116 9.72 5.81 0.97
CA SER A 116 10.92 5.44 1.73
C SER A 116 11.77 4.46 0.93
N LYS A 117 13.10 4.64 0.97
CA LYS A 117 14.09 3.72 0.36
C LYS A 117 15.02 3.15 1.42
N GLN A 118 15.29 1.86 1.29
CA GLN A 118 16.33 1.16 2.04
C GLN A 118 17.32 0.51 1.08
N VAL A 119 18.52 1.05 1.01
CA VAL A 119 19.61 0.53 0.20
C VAL A 119 20.45 -0.44 1.03
N ALA A 120 20.59 -1.67 0.56
CA ALA A 120 21.35 -2.72 1.23
C ALA A 120 20.93 -2.90 2.71
N ARG A 121 21.88 -2.74 3.65
CA ARG A 121 21.64 -2.86 5.10
C ARG A 121 21.49 -1.52 5.82
N GLN A 122 21.37 -0.43 5.07
CA GLN A 122 21.17 0.91 5.66
C GLN A 122 19.74 1.04 6.21
N SER A 123 19.57 1.95 7.16
CA SER A 123 18.23 2.31 7.62
C SER A 123 17.45 3.04 6.53
N PRO A 124 16.13 2.81 6.42
CA PRO A 124 15.31 3.48 5.42
C PRO A 124 15.31 5.00 5.60
N LYS A 125 15.32 5.72 4.48
CA LYS A 125 15.29 7.18 4.37
C LYS A 125 14.11 7.61 3.52
N ILE A 126 13.65 8.85 3.67
CA ILE A 126 12.47 9.37 2.96
C ILE A 126 12.92 10.27 1.81
N TYR A 127 12.32 10.02 0.65
CA TYR A 127 12.57 10.73 -0.61
C TYR A 127 11.26 11.33 -1.13
N ILE A 128 11.37 12.43 -1.85
CA ILE A 128 10.29 13.01 -2.65
C ILE A 128 10.70 12.95 -4.13
N TYR A 129 9.79 12.44 -4.95
CA TYR A 129 9.83 12.53 -6.40
C TYR A 129 8.90 13.68 -6.84
N ASP A 130 9.42 14.58 -7.64
CA ASP A 130 8.68 15.68 -8.29
C ASP A 130 8.45 15.30 -9.77
N ARG A 131 7.17 15.21 -10.15
CA ARG A 131 6.76 14.82 -11.51
C ARG A 131 7.09 15.87 -12.56
N ASN A 132 7.08 17.15 -12.19
CA ASN A 132 7.31 18.25 -13.13
C ASN A 132 8.80 18.31 -13.54
N SER A 133 9.69 18.17 -12.57
CA SER A 133 11.13 18.17 -12.82
C SER A 133 11.71 16.80 -13.09
N ASN A 134 10.95 15.73 -12.85
CA ASN A 134 11.39 14.33 -12.90
C ASN A 134 12.63 14.07 -12.00
N THR A 135 12.66 14.70 -10.83
CA THR A 135 13.77 14.59 -9.88
C THR A 135 13.38 13.88 -8.60
N GLN A 136 14.37 13.27 -7.95
CA GLN A 136 14.22 12.59 -6.67
C GLN A 136 15.14 13.26 -5.64
N ASN A 137 14.58 13.71 -4.54
CA ASN A 137 15.31 14.40 -3.48
C ASN A 137 15.21 13.65 -2.15
N LEU A 138 16.34 13.48 -1.48
CA LEU A 138 16.40 12.96 -0.12
C LEU A 138 15.93 14.06 0.85
N ILE A 139 14.88 13.76 1.61
CA ILE A 139 14.24 14.74 2.50
C ILE A 139 14.49 14.44 3.96
N VAL A 140 14.34 13.18 4.40
CA VAL A 140 14.62 12.79 5.79
C VAL A 140 15.78 11.82 5.80
N ASN A 141 16.90 12.28 6.38
CA ASN A 141 18.16 11.54 6.49
C ASN A 141 18.65 11.43 7.94
N THR A 142 17.74 11.50 8.90
CA THR A 142 18.09 11.31 10.31
C THR A 142 18.50 9.86 10.59
N GLU A 143 19.20 9.64 11.72
CA GLU A 143 19.51 8.28 12.19
C GLU A 143 18.23 7.48 12.43
N GLY A 144 18.37 6.15 12.51
CA GLY A 144 17.25 5.24 12.64
C GLY A 144 16.48 5.02 11.34
N SER A 145 15.36 4.33 11.45
CA SER A 145 14.46 4.02 10.34
C SER A 145 13.42 5.11 10.16
N ASN A 146 13.33 5.68 8.96
CA ASN A 146 12.36 6.72 8.59
C ASN A 146 11.43 6.17 7.51
N LEU A 147 10.15 6.02 7.83
CA LEU A 147 9.18 5.26 7.03
C LEU A 147 7.80 5.94 6.96
N SER A 148 7.02 5.51 5.96
CA SER A 148 5.57 5.76 5.86
C SER A 148 5.20 7.24 5.95
N ALA A 149 5.84 8.07 5.14
CA ALA A 149 5.52 9.49 5.10
C ALA A 149 4.22 9.79 4.37
N SER A 150 3.53 10.85 4.76
CA SER A 150 2.37 11.42 4.07
C SER A 150 2.43 12.95 4.07
N PHE A 151 2.01 13.56 2.94
CA PHE A 151 1.92 15.02 2.84
C PHE A 151 0.74 15.58 3.65
N SER A 152 0.91 16.78 4.20
CA SER A 152 -0.21 17.60 4.60
C SER A 152 -1.06 18.02 3.40
N PRO A 153 -2.37 18.34 3.57
CA PRO A 153 -3.23 18.71 2.46
C PRO A 153 -2.77 19.92 1.66
N ASP A 154 -2.07 20.85 2.30
CA ASP A 154 -1.44 22.03 1.67
C ASP A 154 -0.08 21.74 1.03
N GLY A 155 0.43 20.52 1.16
CA GLY A 155 1.73 20.11 0.64
C GLY A 155 2.95 20.72 1.34
N GLN A 156 2.77 21.45 2.45
CA GLN A 156 3.87 22.15 3.11
C GLN A 156 4.60 21.34 4.16
N LYS A 157 4.00 20.24 4.62
CA LYS A 157 4.54 19.40 5.68
C LYS A 157 4.48 17.92 5.32
N LEU A 158 5.28 17.14 6.03
CA LEU A 158 5.23 15.67 6.05
C LEU A 158 4.97 15.18 7.47
N LEU A 159 4.08 14.18 7.61
CA LEU A 159 4.12 13.23 8.72
C LEU A 159 4.95 12.02 8.32
N TYR A 160 5.68 11.44 9.24
CA TYR A 160 6.41 10.19 9.03
C TYR A 160 6.66 9.47 10.35
N SER A 161 6.96 8.18 10.26
CA SER A 161 7.40 7.39 11.41
C SER A 161 8.92 7.36 11.47
N SER A 162 9.49 7.56 12.66
CA SER A 162 10.95 7.47 12.84
C SER A 162 11.32 6.78 14.15
N THR A 163 12.44 6.05 14.12
CA THR A 163 13.03 5.44 15.32
C THR A 163 14.20 6.25 15.89
N VAL A 164 14.35 7.50 15.47
CA VAL A 164 15.44 8.39 15.93
C VAL A 164 15.43 8.60 17.45
N GLY A 165 14.25 8.55 18.09
CA GLY A 165 14.07 8.65 19.54
C GLY A 165 14.21 7.32 20.30
N GLY A 166 14.51 6.21 19.61
CA GLY A 166 14.65 4.86 20.20
C GLY A 166 13.53 3.90 19.76
N ASN A 167 12.26 4.18 20.05
CA ASN A 167 11.10 3.48 19.48
C ASN A 167 10.56 4.23 18.27
N ALA A 168 9.59 3.64 17.57
CA ALA A 168 8.97 4.28 16.43
C ALA A 168 7.87 5.25 16.89
N ASP A 169 8.08 6.52 16.62
CA ASP A 169 7.16 7.62 16.90
C ASP A 169 6.79 8.39 15.63
N ILE A 170 5.72 9.18 15.70
CA ILE A 170 5.28 10.06 14.62
C ILE A 170 5.93 11.43 14.77
N TYR A 171 6.51 11.89 13.65
CA TYR A 171 7.14 13.20 13.51
C TYR A 171 6.42 14.00 12.42
N GLU A 172 6.36 15.31 12.60
CA GLU A 172 5.93 16.27 11.59
C GLU A 172 7.14 17.13 11.17
N MET A 173 7.41 17.21 9.87
CA MET A 173 8.46 18.06 9.30
C MET A 173 7.84 19.14 8.44
N ARG A 174 8.30 20.39 8.57
CA ARG A 174 8.02 21.47 7.61
C ARG A 174 9.01 21.37 6.45
N LEU A 175 8.51 21.35 5.22
CA LEU A 175 9.36 21.15 4.03
C LEU A 175 10.21 22.37 3.68
N SER A 176 9.78 23.57 4.03
CA SER A 176 10.48 24.83 3.67
C SER A 176 11.83 25.02 4.38
N ASP A 177 11.98 24.49 5.60
CA ASP A 177 13.16 24.68 6.44
C ASP A 177 13.65 23.39 7.13
N GLY A 178 12.95 22.26 6.92
CA GLY A 178 13.28 20.98 7.54
C GLY A 178 13.00 20.90 9.05
N HIS A 179 12.35 21.95 9.64
CA HIS A 179 12.02 21.92 11.06
C HIS A 179 11.12 20.74 11.40
N THR A 180 11.53 19.93 12.37
CA THR A 180 10.87 18.68 12.75
C THR A 180 10.37 18.75 14.18
N LYS A 181 9.13 18.28 14.41
CA LYS A 181 8.48 18.14 15.71
C LYS A 181 8.04 16.70 15.94
N GLN A 182 8.40 16.11 17.06
CA GLN A 182 7.86 14.83 17.52
C GLN A 182 6.43 15.02 18.05
N LEU A 183 5.48 14.21 17.56
CA LEU A 183 4.06 14.30 17.91
C LEU A 183 3.61 13.22 18.89
N THR A 184 4.28 12.06 18.91
CA THR A 184 4.02 10.96 19.83
C THR A 184 5.31 10.64 20.60
N THR A 185 5.15 10.23 21.88
CA THR A 185 6.28 9.97 22.80
C THR A 185 5.97 8.80 23.72
N LEU A 186 5.12 7.87 23.27
CA LEU A 186 4.74 6.71 24.08
C LEU A 186 5.80 5.61 23.98
N ALA A 187 5.84 4.71 24.96
CA ALA A 187 6.72 3.54 24.90
C ALA A 187 6.28 2.48 23.88
N SER A 188 5.09 2.65 23.30
CA SER A 188 4.53 1.82 22.23
C SER A 188 5.11 2.18 20.87
N THR A 189 4.69 1.44 19.85
CA THR A 189 5.07 1.68 18.45
C THR A 189 3.98 2.51 17.76
N GLU A 190 4.30 3.71 17.28
CA GLU A 190 3.42 4.58 16.51
C GLU A 190 3.95 4.70 15.08
N VAL A 191 3.15 4.22 14.12
CA VAL A 191 3.59 4.11 12.71
C VAL A 191 2.46 4.39 11.72
N GLN A 192 2.84 4.56 10.44
CA GLN A 192 1.93 4.67 9.30
C GLN A 192 0.94 5.84 9.45
N PRO A 193 1.42 7.07 9.71
CA PRO A 193 0.55 8.22 9.80
C PRO A 193 -0.03 8.58 8.43
N SER A 194 -1.27 9.06 8.42
CA SER A 194 -1.94 9.61 7.24
C SER A 194 -2.75 10.83 7.63
N TYR A 195 -2.47 11.98 7.02
CA TYR A 195 -3.25 13.21 7.27
C TYR A 195 -4.72 13.02 6.91
N ALA A 196 -5.60 13.63 7.68
CA ALA A 196 -6.94 13.93 7.23
C ALA A 196 -6.91 15.09 6.23
N SER A 197 -7.86 15.11 5.30
CA SER A 197 -7.92 16.12 4.24
C SER A 197 -8.18 17.55 4.72
N ASP A 198 -8.73 17.69 5.95
CA ASP A 198 -8.93 18.97 6.61
C ASP A 198 -7.65 19.55 7.24
N GLY A 199 -6.58 18.77 7.31
CA GLY A 199 -5.32 19.14 7.97
C GLY A 199 -5.40 19.29 9.50
N GLN A 200 -6.58 19.05 10.12
CA GLN A 200 -6.80 19.22 11.55
C GLN A 200 -6.44 17.99 12.38
N SER A 201 -6.23 16.87 11.72
CA SER A 201 -5.95 15.59 12.37
C SER A 201 -5.18 14.66 11.45
N PHE A 202 -4.69 13.55 12.01
CA PHE A 202 -4.17 12.41 11.25
C PHE A 202 -4.58 11.10 11.92
N VAL A 203 -4.61 10.05 11.14
CA VAL A 203 -4.79 8.68 11.64
C VAL A 203 -3.46 7.94 11.61
N TYR A 204 -3.27 7.00 12.52
CA TYR A 204 -2.04 6.22 12.62
C TYR A 204 -2.27 4.86 13.30
N THR A 205 -1.32 3.98 13.17
CA THR A 205 -1.30 2.67 13.81
C THR A 205 -0.50 2.73 15.12
N SER A 206 -1.05 2.21 16.22
CA SER A 206 -0.30 2.04 17.47
C SER A 206 -0.70 0.76 18.20
N ASP A 207 0.26 0.13 18.86
CA ASP A 207 0.06 -1.04 19.72
C ASP A 207 0.05 -0.71 21.22
N LYS A 208 -0.25 0.55 21.57
CA LYS A 208 -0.20 1.06 22.95
C LYS A 208 -1.11 0.34 23.95
N VAL A 209 -2.23 -0.21 23.49
CA VAL A 209 -3.12 -0.99 24.37
C VAL A 209 -2.60 -2.40 24.58
N ARG A 210 -2.01 -3.01 23.55
CA ARG A 210 -1.47 -4.36 23.61
C ARG A 210 -0.34 -4.53 22.60
N ALA A 211 0.87 -4.73 23.12
CA ALA A 211 2.06 -4.96 22.30
C ALA A 211 1.82 -6.07 21.25
N GLY A 212 2.16 -5.78 19.99
CA GLY A 212 1.96 -6.69 18.88
C GLY A 212 0.51 -6.84 18.38
N ARG A 213 -0.43 -6.10 18.95
CA ARG A 213 -1.82 -6.00 18.48
C ARG A 213 -2.19 -4.54 18.18
N PRO A 214 -1.87 -4.08 16.98
CA PRO A 214 -2.11 -2.70 16.59
C PRO A 214 -3.61 -2.38 16.50
N SER A 215 -3.89 -1.12 16.80
CA SER A 215 -5.18 -0.46 16.63
C SER A 215 -4.97 0.87 15.93
N ILE A 216 -6.04 1.45 15.41
CA ILE A 216 -6.00 2.73 14.72
C ILE A 216 -6.42 3.85 15.67
N TYR A 217 -5.65 4.93 15.66
CA TYR A 217 -5.90 6.13 16.44
C TYR A 217 -6.04 7.34 15.52
N ARG A 218 -6.82 8.32 15.94
CA ARG A 218 -6.91 9.65 15.33
C ARG A 218 -6.32 10.66 16.29
N TYR A 219 -5.26 11.35 15.88
CA TYR A 219 -4.64 12.45 16.61
C TYR A 219 -5.26 13.77 16.13
N ASN A 220 -5.66 14.63 17.07
CA ASN A 220 -6.17 15.96 16.78
C ASN A 220 -5.13 17.00 17.17
N PHE A 221 -4.73 17.86 16.23
CA PHE A 221 -3.66 18.85 16.44
C PHE A 221 -4.05 19.94 17.43
N ALA A 222 -5.33 20.36 17.45
CA ALA A 222 -5.78 21.45 18.30
C ALA A 222 -5.73 21.10 19.80
N ILE A 223 -6.01 19.85 20.15
CA ILE A 223 -6.00 19.39 21.54
C ILE A 223 -4.75 18.57 21.90
N GLY A 224 -3.92 18.23 20.93
CA GLY A 224 -2.70 17.44 21.14
C GLY A 224 -2.95 16.02 21.68
N LYS A 225 -4.12 15.43 21.39
CA LYS A 225 -4.53 14.12 21.92
C LYS A 225 -4.98 13.18 20.83
N ALA A 226 -4.78 11.88 21.09
CA ALA A 226 -5.22 10.81 20.22
C ALA A 226 -6.42 10.05 20.83
N THR A 227 -7.40 9.75 20.00
CA THR A 227 -8.57 8.90 20.31
C THR A 227 -8.52 7.61 19.51
N LEU A 228 -8.96 6.51 20.11
CA LEU A 228 -9.10 5.22 19.45
C LEU A 228 -10.24 5.28 18.42
N ILE A 229 -9.98 4.79 17.20
CA ILE A 229 -11.07 4.45 16.27
C ILE A 229 -11.45 2.99 16.54
N PRO A 230 -12.69 2.71 16.93
CA PRO A 230 -13.13 1.36 17.26
C PRO A 230 -13.01 0.43 16.04
N THR A 231 -12.16 -0.58 16.14
CA THR A 231 -11.97 -1.63 15.12
C THR A 231 -11.97 -3.00 15.80
N ALA A 232 -12.37 -4.05 15.08
CA ALA A 232 -12.33 -5.40 15.62
C ALA A 232 -10.94 -6.01 15.46
N GLY A 233 -10.24 -6.23 16.57
CA GLY A 233 -8.99 -6.99 16.60
C GLY A 233 -7.79 -6.23 16.01
N TYR A 234 -7.03 -6.87 15.10
CA TYR A 234 -5.85 -6.30 14.46
C TYR A 234 -6.26 -5.28 13.40
N ALA A 235 -5.84 -4.03 13.54
CA ALA A 235 -6.11 -2.98 12.58
C ALA A 235 -4.86 -2.11 12.37
N ALA A 236 -4.46 -1.89 11.11
CA ALA A 236 -3.21 -1.19 10.78
C ALA A 236 -3.28 -0.45 9.43
N SER A 237 -2.31 0.40 9.18
CA SER A 237 -2.11 1.12 7.91
C SER A 237 -3.33 1.94 7.47
N PRO A 238 -3.85 2.85 8.32
CA PRO A 238 -5.07 3.59 8.03
C PRO A 238 -4.86 4.67 6.94
N GLN A 239 -5.94 4.95 6.21
CA GLN A 239 -6.07 6.11 5.33
C GLN A 239 -7.52 6.60 5.37
N LEU A 240 -7.72 7.90 5.63
CA LEU A 240 -9.03 8.52 5.51
C LEU A 240 -9.32 8.88 4.05
N SER A 241 -10.59 8.81 3.65
CA SER A 241 -11.05 9.41 2.38
C SER A 241 -10.96 10.93 2.42
N LEU A 242 -10.95 11.58 1.24
CA LEU A 242 -10.88 13.03 1.15
C LEU A 242 -12.09 13.74 1.78
N ASP A 243 -13.25 13.10 1.78
CA ASP A 243 -14.48 13.61 2.43
C ASP A 243 -14.55 13.26 3.94
N GLY A 244 -13.59 12.48 4.44
CA GLY A 244 -13.52 12.05 5.83
C GLY A 244 -14.59 11.04 6.25
N GLN A 245 -15.34 10.45 5.30
CA GLN A 245 -16.44 9.52 5.60
C GLN A 245 -16.00 8.06 5.72
N TYR A 246 -14.88 7.71 5.09
CA TYR A 246 -14.38 6.35 5.02
C TYR A 246 -12.97 6.22 5.57
N LEU A 247 -12.68 5.06 6.15
CA LEU A 247 -11.36 4.65 6.61
C LEU A 247 -10.95 3.37 5.88
N ALA A 248 -9.96 3.46 5.00
CA ALA A 248 -9.33 2.27 4.43
C ALA A 248 -8.22 1.78 5.35
N TYR A 249 -8.11 0.47 5.55
CA TYR A 249 -7.13 -0.11 6.48
C TYR A 249 -6.92 -1.61 6.25
N LEU A 250 -5.95 -2.19 6.93
CA LEU A 250 -5.76 -3.62 7.05
C LEU A 250 -6.55 -4.13 8.26
N ASN A 251 -7.58 -4.95 8.04
CA ASN A 251 -8.40 -5.60 9.06
C ASN A 251 -8.01 -7.07 9.21
N GLY A 252 -7.19 -7.38 10.21
CA GLY A 252 -6.59 -8.70 10.32
C GLY A 252 -5.66 -8.98 9.14
N ARG A 253 -6.11 -9.81 8.19
CA ARG A 253 -5.39 -10.14 6.94
C ARG A 253 -6.10 -9.62 5.68
N LYS A 254 -7.21 -8.89 5.87
CA LYS A 254 -8.06 -8.42 4.78
C LYS A 254 -7.85 -6.94 4.53
N ALA A 255 -7.78 -6.57 3.27
CA ALA A 255 -8.00 -5.20 2.84
C ALA A 255 -9.46 -4.83 3.17
N ALA A 256 -9.69 -3.70 3.81
CA ALA A 256 -11.01 -3.30 4.28
C ALA A 256 -11.23 -1.79 4.20
N VAL A 257 -12.52 -1.42 4.15
CA VAL A 257 -13.00 -0.03 4.24
C VAL A 257 -14.10 0.03 5.29
N MET A 258 -13.99 0.98 6.22
CA MET A 258 -15.00 1.26 7.24
C MET A 258 -15.75 2.54 6.88
N ILE A 259 -17.08 2.54 7.01
CA ILE A 259 -17.92 3.73 7.00
C ILE A 259 -17.88 4.32 8.41
N LEU A 260 -17.27 5.49 8.58
CA LEU A 260 -17.00 6.03 9.93
C LEU A 260 -18.27 6.41 10.69
N ALA A 261 -19.30 6.86 10.00
CA ALA A 261 -20.55 7.26 10.63
C ALA A 261 -21.31 6.09 11.30
N THR A 262 -21.18 4.88 10.75
CA THR A 262 -21.91 3.69 11.21
C THR A 262 -21.02 2.63 11.86
N GLY A 263 -19.71 2.70 11.63
CA GLY A 263 -18.77 1.65 11.99
C GLY A 263 -18.88 0.38 11.12
N GLN A 264 -19.72 0.40 10.07
CA GLN A 264 -19.84 -0.74 9.15
C GLN A 264 -18.55 -0.98 8.39
N VAL A 265 -18.10 -2.23 8.35
CA VAL A 265 -16.86 -2.65 7.69
C VAL A 265 -17.18 -3.45 6.43
N ILE A 266 -16.63 -2.98 5.31
CA ILE A 266 -16.62 -3.68 4.02
C ILE A 266 -15.27 -4.40 3.92
N ASN A 267 -15.25 -5.72 4.11
CA ASN A 267 -14.06 -6.53 3.87
C ASN A 267 -13.97 -6.83 2.38
N LEU A 268 -12.87 -6.41 1.73
CA LEU A 268 -12.69 -6.56 0.29
C LEU A 268 -12.12 -7.94 -0.06
N ALA A 269 -10.91 -8.23 0.40
CA ALA A 269 -10.25 -9.52 0.15
C ALA A 269 -9.12 -9.78 1.16
N GLU A 270 -8.78 -11.07 1.34
CA GLU A 270 -7.45 -11.44 1.82
C GLU A 270 -6.47 -11.25 0.67
N THR A 271 -5.42 -10.47 0.89
CA THR A 271 -4.47 -10.12 -0.18
C THR A 271 -3.37 -11.18 -0.34
N GLY A 272 -3.17 -12.03 0.67
CA GLY A 272 -2.01 -12.93 0.77
C GLY A 272 -0.69 -12.20 1.01
N LEU A 273 -0.75 -10.89 1.25
CA LEU A 273 0.39 -10.00 1.41
C LEU A 273 0.32 -9.19 2.71
N ASP A 274 -0.80 -9.28 3.47
CA ASP A 274 -1.11 -8.44 4.64
C ASP A 274 -0.99 -6.94 4.31
N GLU A 275 -1.56 -6.53 3.16
CA GLU A 275 -1.56 -5.16 2.66
C GLU A 275 -2.96 -4.54 2.78
N PRO A 276 -3.06 -3.24 3.12
CA PRO A 276 -4.34 -2.55 3.24
C PRO A 276 -4.96 -2.22 1.88
N ALA A 277 -6.23 -1.86 1.90
CA ALA A 277 -6.83 -1.09 0.82
C ALA A 277 -6.40 0.37 0.85
N ARG A 278 -6.46 1.04 -0.32
CA ARG A 278 -6.33 2.49 -0.48
C ARG A 278 -7.50 3.01 -1.30
N LEU A 279 -8.05 4.15 -0.89
CA LEU A 279 -9.22 4.73 -1.55
C LEU A 279 -8.82 5.53 -2.79
N SER A 280 -9.68 5.53 -3.80
CA SER A 280 -9.62 6.49 -4.89
C SER A 280 -9.93 7.90 -4.38
N PRO A 281 -9.58 8.97 -5.12
CA PRO A 281 -9.90 10.34 -4.75
C PRO A 281 -11.40 10.60 -4.48
N SER A 282 -12.31 9.92 -5.19
CA SER A 282 -13.76 10.02 -4.96
C SER A 282 -14.27 9.13 -3.83
N ALA A 283 -13.43 8.25 -3.29
CA ALA A 283 -13.80 7.18 -2.36
C ALA A 283 -14.87 6.19 -2.90
N GLN A 284 -15.13 6.17 -4.23
CA GLN A 284 -16.05 5.19 -4.83
C GLN A 284 -15.37 3.87 -5.19
N TYR A 285 -14.03 3.88 -5.21
CA TYR A 285 -13.20 2.73 -5.52
C TYR A 285 -12.12 2.54 -4.48
N ALA A 286 -11.65 1.31 -4.37
CA ALA A 286 -10.47 0.96 -3.58
C ALA A 286 -9.46 0.21 -4.45
N VAL A 287 -8.18 0.40 -4.19
CA VAL A 287 -7.09 -0.37 -4.78
C VAL A 287 -6.36 -1.15 -3.69
N TYR A 288 -6.02 -2.39 -3.97
CA TYR A 288 -5.19 -3.23 -3.09
C TYR A 288 -4.38 -4.24 -3.92
N PRO A 289 -3.22 -4.70 -3.43
CA PRO A 289 -2.47 -5.73 -4.11
C PRO A 289 -2.98 -7.11 -3.75
N THR A 290 -2.82 -8.08 -4.62
CA THR A 290 -3.09 -9.49 -4.31
C THR A 290 -2.04 -10.41 -4.90
N LYS A 291 -1.73 -11.47 -4.18
CA LYS A 291 -0.92 -12.60 -4.64
C LYS A 291 -1.78 -13.83 -4.95
N LEU A 292 -3.08 -13.75 -4.71
CA LEU A 292 -4.00 -14.88 -4.86
C LEU A 292 -4.37 -15.09 -6.34
N PRO A 293 -4.18 -16.30 -6.90
CA PRO A 293 -4.42 -16.61 -8.32
C PRO A 293 -5.86 -16.36 -8.77
N GLN A 294 -6.83 -16.51 -7.85
CA GLN A 294 -8.27 -16.42 -8.15
C GLN A 294 -8.74 -15.04 -8.60
N VAL A 295 -7.96 -13.99 -8.33
CA VAL A 295 -8.31 -12.61 -8.69
C VAL A 295 -7.52 -12.13 -9.92
N SER A 296 -6.32 -12.69 -10.12
CA SER A 296 -5.42 -12.24 -11.20
C SER A 296 -5.57 -13.04 -12.50
N GLY A 297 -6.19 -14.20 -12.46
CA GLY A 297 -6.27 -15.12 -13.62
C GLY A 297 -4.92 -15.64 -14.12
N GLN A 298 -3.82 -15.22 -13.50
CA GLN A 298 -2.45 -15.59 -13.85
C GLN A 298 -1.65 -15.94 -12.58
N ASN A 299 -0.59 -16.73 -12.74
CA ASN A 299 0.36 -17.04 -11.67
C ASN A 299 1.23 -15.82 -11.34
N GLY A 300 0.67 -14.82 -10.67
CA GLY A 300 1.40 -13.60 -10.35
C GLY A 300 0.64 -12.69 -9.39
N SER A 301 1.32 -11.63 -8.97
CA SER A 301 0.73 -10.57 -8.15
C SER A 301 0.09 -9.50 -9.04
N SER A 302 -0.99 -8.90 -8.57
CA SER A 302 -1.74 -7.88 -9.30
C SER A 302 -2.20 -6.75 -8.39
N LEU A 303 -2.44 -5.58 -8.96
CA LEU A 303 -3.31 -4.55 -8.38
C LEU A 303 -4.76 -4.92 -8.67
N VAL A 304 -5.61 -4.90 -7.66
CA VAL A 304 -7.06 -5.03 -7.84
C VAL A 304 -7.71 -3.69 -7.60
N ILE A 305 -8.51 -3.25 -8.54
CA ILE A 305 -9.37 -2.08 -8.42
C ILE A 305 -10.80 -2.57 -8.22
N HIS A 306 -11.41 -2.16 -7.11
CA HIS A 306 -12.71 -2.63 -6.65
C HIS A 306 -13.68 -1.46 -6.50
N SER A 307 -14.88 -1.58 -7.07
CA SER A 307 -15.98 -0.61 -6.89
C SER A 307 -16.70 -0.88 -5.57
N LEU A 308 -16.71 0.10 -4.67
CA LEU A 308 -17.35 -0.06 -3.36
C LEU A 308 -18.88 -0.16 -3.45
N ALA A 309 -19.51 0.46 -4.47
CA ALA A 309 -20.96 0.42 -4.66
C ALA A 309 -21.42 -0.83 -5.45
N GLY A 310 -20.67 -1.24 -6.46
CA GLY A 310 -21.10 -2.24 -7.43
C GLY A 310 -20.53 -3.64 -7.21
N HIS A 311 -19.66 -3.84 -6.23
CA HIS A 311 -18.94 -5.10 -5.93
C HIS A 311 -18.22 -5.72 -7.13
N SER A 312 -17.99 -4.93 -8.19
CA SER A 312 -17.23 -5.34 -9.37
C SER A 312 -15.76 -4.95 -9.22
N SER A 313 -14.88 -5.77 -9.76
CA SER A 313 -13.45 -5.52 -9.70
C SER A 313 -12.75 -5.95 -10.99
N TYR A 314 -11.57 -5.41 -11.23
CA TYR A 314 -10.64 -5.88 -12.25
C TYR A 314 -9.20 -5.82 -11.73
N ALA A 315 -8.32 -6.56 -12.37
CA ALA A 315 -6.93 -6.67 -11.97
C ALA A 315 -5.99 -6.11 -13.05
N ILE A 316 -4.94 -5.41 -12.60
CA ILE A 316 -3.82 -4.99 -13.41
C ILE A 316 -2.62 -5.85 -12.98
N SER A 317 -2.15 -6.69 -13.89
CA SER A 317 -1.06 -7.62 -13.59
C SER A 317 0.28 -6.90 -13.38
N SER A 318 1.16 -7.52 -12.56
CA SER A 318 2.56 -7.14 -12.45
C SER A 318 3.20 -7.09 -13.84
N LYS A 319 4.04 -6.09 -14.09
CA LYS A 319 4.80 -5.97 -15.33
C LYS A 319 5.94 -6.98 -15.41
N THR A 320 6.54 -7.28 -14.27
CA THR A 320 7.79 -8.03 -14.17
C THR A 320 7.60 -9.47 -13.69
N GLY A 321 6.35 -9.87 -13.38
CA GLY A 321 6.04 -11.13 -12.68
C GLY A 321 6.40 -11.09 -11.19
N GLY A 322 6.85 -9.95 -10.68
CA GLY A 322 7.18 -9.74 -9.27
C GLY A 322 5.95 -9.58 -8.37
N VAL A 323 6.21 -9.35 -7.09
CA VAL A 323 5.17 -9.11 -6.09
C VAL A 323 4.81 -7.63 -6.07
N VAL A 324 3.55 -7.31 -6.35
CA VAL A 324 3.00 -5.95 -6.26
C VAL A 324 2.70 -5.62 -4.81
N ARG A 325 3.08 -4.40 -4.38
CA ARG A 325 2.92 -3.92 -3.00
C ARG A 325 2.58 -2.45 -2.92
N SER A 326 2.04 -2.06 -1.77
CA SER A 326 1.89 -0.68 -1.31
C SER A 326 1.27 0.25 -2.37
N PRO A 327 0.15 -0.10 -3.00
CA PRO A 327 -0.51 0.81 -3.92
C PRO A 327 -1.02 2.04 -3.20
N ILE A 328 -1.03 3.18 -3.89
CA ILE A 328 -1.65 4.42 -3.44
C ILE A 328 -2.26 5.16 -4.62
N TRP A 329 -3.51 5.58 -4.49
CA TRP A 329 -4.21 6.32 -5.53
C TRP A 329 -4.17 7.81 -5.23
N GLY A 330 -3.64 8.63 -6.16
CA GLY A 330 -3.63 10.09 -6.11
C GLY A 330 -4.45 10.71 -7.23
N ARG A 331 -4.58 12.03 -7.18
CA ARG A 331 -5.22 12.84 -8.23
C ARG A 331 -4.39 12.94 -9.50
#